data_dfd2b441373fcc63f23c5d7aa87bd410
#
_entry.id   dfd2b441373fcc63f23c5d7aa87bd410
#
_cell.length_a   1.000
_cell.length_b   1.000
_cell.length_c   1.000
_cell.angle_alpha   90.00
_cell.angle_beta   90.00
_cell.angle_gamma   90.00
#
_symmetry.space_group_name_H-M   'P 1'
#
loop_
_entity.id
_entity.type
_entity.pdbx_description
1 polymer ?
#
loop_
_entity_poly.entity_id
_entity_poly.type
_entity_poly.pdbx_seq_one_letter_code
_entity_poly.pdbx_strand_id
1 'polypeptide(L)'
;NIKCDGSYLVSWLYKNGFEYVDSPKEKRSNTFTTLISSMGQWYSIEIFFKVEGKKCHRVKMLDSLKIFNFSVADVAKNFNLPISKLELNYDEFRPVGHKLTPHEVDYIRNDVTIMALTLDIMFKQGHTKMTISSDALAHYKSLTPRLRQYFPELPMNVDEEIRASYK
;
A
#
# COMPACT_ATOMS: atom_id res chain seq x y z
N ASN A 1 7.29 3.45 0.54
CA ASN A 1 6.35 4.50 0.99
C ASN A 1 5.61 5.09 -0.21
N ILE A 2 4.36 4.66 -0.41
CA ILE A 2 3.56 5.07 -1.58
C ILE A 2 3.31 6.59 -1.66
N LYS A 3 3.38 7.32 -0.56
CA LYS A 3 3.25 8.78 -0.57
C LYS A 3 4.41 9.43 -1.33
N CYS A 4 5.63 8.93 -1.16
CA CYS A 4 6.81 9.43 -1.86
C CYS A 4 6.83 8.93 -3.31
N ASP A 5 6.93 7.62 -3.50
CA ASP A 5 7.08 6.99 -4.83
C ASP A 5 5.83 7.18 -5.69
N GLY A 6 4.65 7.13 -5.07
CA GLY A 6 3.36 7.30 -5.73
C GLY A 6 3.14 8.71 -6.26
N SER A 7 3.72 9.74 -5.64
CA SER A 7 3.59 11.11 -6.16
C SER A 7 4.26 11.28 -7.53
N TYR A 8 5.42 10.63 -7.73
CA TYR A 8 6.07 10.59 -9.05
C TYR A 8 5.24 9.82 -10.07
N LEU A 9 4.66 8.68 -9.65
CA LEU A 9 3.78 7.88 -10.50
C LEU A 9 2.53 8.67 -10.91
N VAL A 10 1.87 9.35 -9.97
CA VAL A 10 0.69 10.19 -10.27
C VAL A 10 1.05 11.31 -11.24
N SER A 11 2.19 11.97 -11.05
CA SER A 11 2.69 12.97 -11.99
C SER A 11 2.92 12.39 -13.40
N TRP A 12 3.47 11.18 -13.47
CA TRP A 12 3.67 10.47 -14.72
C TRP A 12 2.34 10.10 -15.38
N LEU A 13 1.35 9.60 -14.62
CA LEU A 13 0.02 9.26 -15.13
C LEU A 13 -0.65 10.45 -15.80
N TYR A 14 -0.68 11.61 -15.14
CA TYR A 14 -1.23 12.84 -15.74
C TYR A 14 -0.50 13.24 -17.04
N LYS A 15 0.82 13.19 -17.06
CA LYS A 15 1.63 13.51 -18.24
C LYS A 15 1.40 12.54 -19.41
N ASN A 16 0.92 11.32 -19.13
CA ASN A 16 0.66 10.29 -20.14
C ASN A 16 -0.84 10.12 -20.44
N GLY A 17 -1.67 11.12 -20.14
CA GLY A 17 -3.06 11.16 -20.55
C GLY A 17 -4.01 10.30 -19.71
N PHE A 18 -3.61 9.93 -18.49
CA PHE A 18 -4.52 9.31 -17.54
C PHE A 18 -5.32 10.37 -16.80
N GLU A 19 -6.61 10.12 -16.62
CA GLU A 19 -7.50 11.00 -15.88
C GLU A 19 -7.75 10.46 -14.47
N TYR A 20 -7.82 11.36 -13.49
CA TYR A 20 -8.21 11.00 -12.13
C TYR A 20 -9.72 10.81 -12.04
N VAL A 21 -10.15 9.79 -11.28
CA VAL A 21 -11.55 9.56 -10.91
C VAL A 21 -11.66 9.40 -9.40
N ASP A 22 -12.72 9.93 -8.82
CA ASP A 22 -12.90 9.94 -7.37
C ASP A 22 -13.20 8.54 -6.79
N SER A 23 -13.76 7.67 -7.62
CA SER A 23 -14.14 6.32 -7.18
C SER A 23 -13.78 5.25 -8.21
N PRO A 24 -13.37 4.04 -7.76
CA PRO A 24 -13.23 2.88 -8.65
C PRO A 24 -14.52 2.50 -9.41
N LYS A 25 -15.68 3.01 -8.99
CA LYS A 25 -16.96 2.82 -9.69
C LYS A 25 -17.01 3.59 -11.01
N GLU A 26 -16.25 4.69 -11.12
CA GLU A 26 -16.18 5.57 -12.29
C GLU A 26 -15.09 5.14 -13.28
N LYS A 27 -14.49 3.96 -13.06
CA LYS A 27 -13.38 3.46 -13.87
C LYS A 27 -13.69 3.46 -15.37
N ARG A 28 -12.76 3.99 -16.14
CA ARG A 28 -12.69 3.97 -17.59
C ARG A 28 -11.27 3.60 -18.02
N SER A 29 -11.08 3.29 -19.28
CA SER A 29 -9.71 3.11 -19.79
C SER A 29 -8.90 4.40 -19.61
N ASN A 30 -7.63 4.26 -19.26
CA ASN A 30 -6.70 5.36 -18.97
C ASN A 30 -7.18 6.28 -17.82
N THR A 31 -7.73 5.70 -16.76
CA THR A 31 -8.03 6.43 -15.54
C THR A 31 -7.30 5.84 -14.34
N PHE A 32 -7.22 6.63 -13.28
CA PHE A 32 -6.69 6.14 -12.00
C PHE A 32 -7.44 6.78 -10.83
N THR A 33 -7.37 6.12 -9.69
CA THR A 33 -7.90 6.64 -8.43
C THR A 33 -6.91 6.40 -7.30
N THR A 34 -7.03 7.16 -6.24
CA THR A 34 -6.21 7.03 -5.04
C THR A 34 -7.09 6.85 -3.81
N LEU A 35 -6.62 6.07 -2.85
CA LEU A 35 -7.21 6.03 -1.52
C LEU A 35 -6.29 6.78 -0.56
N ILE A 36 -6.69 7.99 -0.23
CA ILE A 36 -5.98 8.89 0.70
C ILE A 36 -6.96 9.25 1.81
N SER A 37 -6.54 9.13 3.08
CA SER A 37 -7.37 9.55 4.21
C SER A 37 -7.47 11.08 4.31
N SER A 38 -8.44 11.56 5.09
CA SER A 38 -8.59 12.98 5.43
C SER A 38 -7.34 13.57 6.10
N MET A 39 -6.49 12.73 6.70
CA MET A 39 -5.22 13.12 7.32
C MET A 39 -4.02 13.06 6.32
N GLY A 40 -4.28 12.92 5.03
CA GLY A 40 -3.25 12.87 3.99
C GLY A 40 -2.43 11.57 3.98
N GLN A 41 -2.92 10.50 4.59
CA GLN A 41 -2.23 9.20 4.54
C GLN A 41 -2.65 8.42 3.29
N TRP A 42 -1.68 8.00 2.52
CA TRP A 42 -1.87 7.22 1.31
C TRP A 42 -1.97 5.73 1.63
N TYR A 43 -2.96 5.06 1.03
CA TYR A 43 -3.19 3.62 1.17
C TYR A 43 -3.02 2.86 -0.13
N SER A 44 -3.54 3.41 -1.24
CA SER A 44 -3.43 2.77 -2.54
C SER A 44 -3.52 3.76 -3.70
N ILE A 45 -2.94 3.33 -4.84
CA ILE A 45 -3.19 3.90 -6.16
C ILE A 45 -3.72 2.75 -7.00
N GLU A 46 -4.86 2.94 -7.69
CA GLU A 46 -5.43 1.95 -8.59
C GLU A 46 -5.51 2.55 -10.00
N ILE A 47 -4.88 1.89 -10.96
CA ILE A 47 -4.72 2.35 -12.33
C ILE A 47 -5.51 1.41 -13.25
N PHE A 48 -6.38 1.98 -14.08
CA PHE A 48 -7.22 1.27 -15.03
C PHE A 48 -6.70 1.52 -16.45
N PHE A 49 -5.90 0.59 -16.97
CA PHE A 49 -5.31 0.72 -18.30
C PHE A 49 -6.34 0.49 -19.41
N LYS A 50 -7.21 -0.51 -19.23
CA LYS A 50 -8.22 -0.85 -20.20
C LYS A 50 -9.48 -1.38 -19.52
N VAL A 51 -10.64 -0.82 -19.88
CA VAL A 51 -11.93 -1.26 -19.38
C VAL A 51 -12.84 -1.58 -20.59
N GLU A 52 -13.28 -2.84 -20.70
CA GLU A 52 -14.15 -3.35 -21.75
C GLU A 52 -15.31 -4.12 -21.15
N GLY A 53 -16.44 -3.45 -20.95
CA GLY A 53 -17.59 -4.04 -20.27
C GLY A 53 -17.24 -4.52 -18.86
N LYS A 54 -17.30 -5.84 -18.63
CA LYS A 54 -16.94 -6.44 -17.32
C LYS A 54 -15.45 -6.72 -17.14
N LYS A 55 -14.66 -6.70 -18.22
CA LYS A 55 -13.21 -6.95 -18.18
C LYS A 55 -12.48 -5.65 -17.85
N CYS A 56 -11.52 -5.74 -16.94
CA CYS A 56 -10.73 -4.59 -16.52
C CYS A 56 -9.27 -5.01 -16.32
N HIS A 57 -8.38 -4.42 -17.13
CA HIS A 57 -6.93 -4.52 -16.94
C HIS A 57 -6.50 -3.40 -16.00
N ARG A 58 -6.16 -3.77 -14.78
CA ARG A 58 -5.81 -2.81 -13.73
C ARG A 58 -4.58 -3.25 -12.94
N VAL A 59 -3.90 -2.27 -12.38
CA VAL A 59 -2.88 -2.47 -11.34
C VAL A 59 -3.33 -1.71 -10.10
N LYS A 60 -3.24 -2.36 -8.95
CA LYS A 60 -3.44 -1.73 -7.65
C LYS A 60 -2.15 -1.79 -6.86
N MET A 61 -1.61 -0.62 -6.55
CA MET A 61 -0.44 -0.46 -5.70
C MET A 61 -0.91 -0.19 -4.27
N LEU A 62 -0.31 -0.86 -3.30
CA LEU A 62 -0.62 -0.73 -1.88
C LEU A 62 0.61 -0.27 -1.13
N ASP A 63 0.41 0.48 -0.04
CA ASP A 63 1.50 0.87 0.84
C ASP A 63 1.81 -0.24 1.84
N SER A 64 2.94 -0.90 1.68
CA SER A 64 3.42 -1.93 2.62
C SER A 64 3.65 -1.38 4.03
N LEU A 65 3.87 -0.07 4.19
CA LEU A 65 3.99 0.58 5.49
C LEU A 65 2.71 0.46 6.35
N LYS A 66 1.56 0.17 5.73
CA LYS A 66 0.30 -0.08 6.42
C LYS A 66 0.19 -1.50 6.99
N ILE A 67 1.06 -2.39 6.51
CA ILE A 67 1.22 -3.76 7.01
C ILE A 67 2.38 -3.81 8.00
N PHE A 68 3.53 -3.21 7.63
CA PHE A 68 4.73 -3.15 8.46
C PHE A 68 4.97 -1.73 8.92
N ASN A 69 4.70 -1.43 10.15
CA ASN A 69 5.01 -0.11 10.72
C ASN A 69 6.47 -0.03 11.19
N PHE A 70 7.39 -0.51 10.33
CA PHE A 70 8.83 -0.60 10.62
C PHE A 70 9.65 -0.03 9.47
N SER A 71 10.87 0.36 9.76
CA SER A 71 11.86 0.67 8.72
C SER A 71 12.26 -0.59 7.96
N VAL A 72 12.77 -0.46 6.73
CA VAL A 72 13.27 -1.61 5.95
C VAL A 72 14.36 -2.38 6.71
N ALA A 73 15.21 -1.68 7.47
CA ALA A 73 16.24 -2.29 8.31
C ALA A 73 15.63 -3.15 9.43
N ASP A 74 14.61 -2.62 10.12
CA ASP A 74 13.91 -3.34 11.19
C ASP A 74 13.12 -4.54 10.64
N VAL A 75 12.52 -4.38 9.46
CA VAL A 75 11.84 -5.47 8.75
C VAL A 75 12.82 -6.62 8.50
N ALA A 76 13.99 -6.34 7.90
CA ALA A 76 15.00 -7.37 7.64
C ALA A 76 15.43 -8.09 8.92
N LYS A 77 15.63 -7.35 10.01
CA LYS A 77 16.02 -7.89 11.31
C LYS A 77 14.91 -8.73 11.95
N ASN A 78 13.68 -8.19 12.01
CA ASN A 78 12.56 -8.84 12.70
C ASN A 78 12.08 -10.11 11.98
N PHE A 79 12.22 -10.19 10.67
CA PHE A 79 11.91 -11.38 9.88
C PHE A 79 13.10 -12.33 9.72
N ASN A 80 14.26 -12.06 10.38
CA ASN A 80 15.48 -12.85 10.27
C ASN A 80 15.88 -13.15 8.83
N LEU A 81 15.83 -12.14 7.97
CA LEU A 81 16.19 -12.30 6.57
C LEU A 81 17.71 -12.51 6.42
N PRO A 82 18.17 -13.27 5.41
CA PRO A 82 19.60 -13.50 5.17
C PRO A 82 20.30 -12.27 4.58
N ILE A 83 19.62 -11.15 4.48
CA ILE A 83 20.10 -9.87 3.93
C ILE A 83 19.74 -8.74 4.89
N SER A 84 20.57 -7.71 4.92
CA SER A 84 20.36 -6.50 5.71
C SER A 84 20.32 -5.26 4.83
N LYS A 85 19.71 -4.19 5.31
CA LYS A 85 19.69 -2.92 4.59
C LYS A 85 21.11 -2.39 4.44
N LEU A 86 21.46 -1.92 3.23
CA LEU A 86 22.69 -1.20 2.95
C LEU A 86 22.54 0.28 3.32
N GLU A 87 23.67 0.97 3.45
CA GLU A 87 23.69 2.41 3.70
C GLU A 87 23.86 3.18 2.40
N LEU A 88 23.20 4.31 2.30
CA LEU A 88 23.32 5.27 1.20
C LEU A 88 23.43 6.67 1.78
N ASN A 89 24.41 7.44 1.30
CA ASN A 89 24.53 8.85 1.65
C ASN A 89 23.49 9.66 0.86
N TYR A 90 22.42 10.11 1.53
CA TYR A 90 21.36 10.92 0.92
C TYR A 90 21.75 12.38 0.73
N ASP A 91 22.78 12.87 1.43
CA ASP A 91 23.25 14.25 1.34
C ASP A 91 24.15 14.47 0.10
N GLU A 92 24.53 13.41 -0.57
CA GLU A 92 25.29 13.48 -1.81
C GLU A 92 24.42 14.03 -2.95
N PHE A 93 24.93 15.10 -3.59
CA PHE A 93 24.21 15.73 -4.69
C PHE A 93 24.20 14.83 -5.94
N ARG A 94 22.99 14.57 -6.45
CA ARG A 94 22.74 13.80 -7.67
C ARG A 94 22.06 14.69 -8.71
N PRO A 95 22.79 15.14 -9.75
CA PRO A 95 22.22 16.00 -10.78
C PRO A 95 21.18 15.26 -11.62
N VAL A 96 20.35 16.01 -12.34
CA VAL A 96 19.43 15.45 -13.34
C VAL A 96 20.24 14.65 -14.38
N GLY A 97 19.85 13.41 -14.62
CA GLY A 97 20.59 12.50 -15.51
C GLY A 97 21.75 11.76 -14.85
N HIS A 98 21.88 11.84 -13.52
CA HIS A 98 22.85 11.01 -12.76
C HIS A 98 22.71 9.53 -13.14
N LYS A 99 23.82 8.91 -13.50
CA LYS A 99 23.89 7.47 -13.75
C LYS A 99 24.16 6.77 -12.44
N LEU A 100 23.27 5.84 -12.09
CA LEU A 100 23.42 5.06 -10.86
C LEU A 100 24.76 4.34 -10.82
N THR A 101 25.46 4.48 -9.72
CA THR A 101 26.66 3.70 -9.42
C THR A 101 26.29 2.25 -9.11
N PRO A 102 27.24 1.29 -9.22
CA PRO A 102 26.99 -0.09 -8.79
C PRO A 102 26.47 -0.20 -7.36
N HIS A 103 27.02 0.61 -6.44
CA HIS A 103 26.58 0.64 -5.04
C HIS A 103 25.12 1.11 -4.89
N GLU A 104 24.71 2.15 -5.63
CA GLU A 104 23.32 2.63 -5.62
C GLU A 104 22.35 1.59 -6.20
N VAL A 105 22.76 0.88 -7.26
CA VAL A 105 21.97 -0.23 -7.82
C VAL A 105 21.82 -1.36 -6.80
N ASP A 106 22.90 -1.72 -6.12
CA ASP A 106 22.86 -2.78 -5.09
C ASP A 106 22.03 -2.35 -3.89
N TYR A 107 22.09 -1.07 -3.48
CA TYR A 107 21.26 -0.51 -2.45
C TYR A 107 19.76 -0.66 -2.79
N ILE A 108 19.33 -0.22 -3.98
CA ILE A 108 17.95 -0.30 -4.43
C ILE A 108 17.50 -1.77 -4.52
N ARG A 109 18.33 -2.63 -5.12
CA ARG A 109 18.04 -4.08 -5.25
C ARG A 109 17.84 -4.72 -3.88
N ASN A 110 18.68 -4.37 -2.93
CA ASN A 110 18.65 -4.91 -1.58
C ASN A 110 17.36 -4.52 -0.84
N ASP A 111 17.00 -3.24 -0.87
CA ASP A 111 15.76 -2.74 -0.26
C ASP A 111 14.52 -3.41 -0.86
N VAL A 112 14.46 -3.53 -2.20
CA VAL A 112 13.35 -4.22 -2.89
C VAL A 112 13.31 -5.70 -2.51
N THR A 113 14.47 -6.37 -2.42
CA THR A 113 14.55 -7.79 -2.07
C THR A 113 14.09 -8.05 -0.63
N ILE A 114 14.48 -7.21 0.33
CA ILE A 114 14.01 -7.28 1.72
C ILE A 114 12.48 -7.25 1.74
N MET A 115 11.88 -6.28 1.07
CA MET A 115 10.42 -6.13 1.04
C MET A 115 9.73 -7.30 0.34
N ALA A 116 10.28 -7.79 -0.77
CA ALA A 116 9.73 -8.92 -1.50
C ALA A 116 9.73 -10.21 -0.67
N LEU A 117 10.84 -10.53 0.00
CA LEU A 117 10.96 -11.69 0.87
C LEU A 117 9.99 -11.61 2.06
N THR A 118 9.86 -10.42 2.65
CA THR A 118 8.96 -10.21 3.78
C THR A 118 7.50 -10.38 3.37
N LEU A 119 7.10 -9.80 2.24
CA LEU A 119 5.74 -9.96 1.71
C LEU A 119 5.44 -11.40 1.33
N ASP A 120 6.41 -12.15 0.78
CA ASP A 120 6.27 -13.58 0.50
C ASP A 120 5.98 -14.40 1.77
N ILE A 121 6.72 -14.12 2.85
CA ILE A 121 6.46 -14.76 4.15
C ILE A 121 5.05 -14.46 4.64
N MET A 122 4.64 -13.19 4.60
CA MET A 122 3.31 -12.76 5.06
C MET A 122 2.19 -13.40 4.22
N PHE A 123 2.33 -13.43 2.91
CA PHE A 123 1.33 -14.04 2.02
C PHE A 123 1.23 -15.55 2.24
N LYS A 124 2.34 -16.25 2.47
CA LYS A 124 2.34 -17.67 2.84
C LYS A 124 1.66 -17.94 4.18
N GLN A 125 1.69 -16.98 5.10
CA GLN A 125 0.97 -17.03 6.37
C GLN A 125 -0.51 -16.63 6.25
N GLY A 126 -0.99 -16.24 5.07
CA GLY A 126 -2.36 -15.84 4.81
C GLY A 126 -2.68 -14.35 5.06
N HIS A 127 -1.67 -13.54 5.35
CA HIS A 127 -1.83 -12.09 5.53
C HIS A 127 -1.90 -11.39 4.18
N THR A 128 -3.12 -11.12 3.71
CA THR A 128 -3.37 -10.56 2.36
C THR A 128 -4.15 -9.26 2.35
N LYS A 129 -4.45 -8.71 3.53
CA LYS A 129 -5.22 -7.48 3.62
C LYS A 129 -4.34 -6.24 3.50
N MET A 130 -4.97 -5.11 3.22
CA MET A 130 -4.27 -3.85 2.99
C MET A 130 -3.62 -3.27 4.25
N THR A 131 -4.11 -3.61 5.43
CA THR A 131 -3.59 -3.12 6.71
C THR A 131 -3.51 -4.25 7.73
N ILE A 132 -2.59 -4.14 8.69
CA ILE A 132 -2.45 -5.11 9.78
C ILE A 132 -3.75 -5.27 10.58
N SER A 133 -4.47 -4.18 10.83
CA SER A 133 -5.77 -4.22 11.52
C SER A 133 -6.82 -5.01 10.75
N SER A 134 -6.82 -4.89 9.41
CA SER A 134 -7.72 -5.67 8.56
C SER A 134 -7.39 -7.16 8.57
N ASP A 135 -6.10 -7.52 8.61
CA ASP A 135 -5.65 -8.90 8.74
C ASP A 135 -6.02 -9.47 10.11
N ALA A 136 -5.75 -8.74 11.19
CA ALA A 136 -6.13 -9.14 12.54
C ALA A 136 -7.64 -9.37 12.67
N LEU A 137 -8.45 -8.45 12.12
CA LEU A 137 -9.92 -8.61 12.11
C LEU A 137 -10.35 -9.81 11.27
N ALA A 138 -9.74 -10.05 10.12
CA ALA A 138 -10.05 -11.20 9.27
C ALA A 138 -9.72 -12.52 9.99
N HIS A 139 -8.58 -12.58 10.66
CA HIS A 139 -8.17 -13.73 11.46
C HIS A 139 -9.13 -13.95 12.63
N TYR A 140 -9.45 -12.91 13.39
CA TYR A 140 -10.43 -12.99 14.49
C TYR A 140 -11.80 -13.51 14.00
N LYS A 141 -12.29 -13.00 12.87
CA LYS A 141 -13.54 -13.49 12.26
C LYS A 141 -13.47 -14.97 11.87
N SER A 142 -12.34 -15.47 11.43
CA SER A 142 -12.17 -16.88 11.08
C SER A 142 -12.23 -17.81 12.30
N LEU A 143 -11.77 -17.32 13.45
CA LEU A 143 -11.82 -18.05 14.73
C LEU A 143 -13.18 -17.92 15.43
N THR A 144 -14.00 -16.96 15.05
CA THR A 144 -15.29 -16.68 15.69
C THR A 144 -16.42 -16.72 14.65
N PRO A 145 -16.87 -17.93 14.22
CA PRO A 145 -17.84 -18.08 13.12
C PRO A 145 -19.17 -17.37 13.35
N ARG A 146 -19.54 -17.12 14.61
CA ARG A 146 -20.78 -16.44 15.00
C ARG A 146 -20.55 -15.00 15.48
N LEU A 147 -19.48 -14.35 14.97
CA LEU A 147 -19.10 -13.00 15.41
C LEU A 147 -20.29 -12.01 15.45
N ARG A 148 -21.14 -12.00 14.42
CA ARG A 148 -22.30 -11.10 14.35
C ARG A 148 -23.39 -11.38 15.39
N GLN A 149 -23.44 -12.57 15.98
CA GLN A 149 -24.34 -12.86 17.10
C GLN A 149 -23.85 -12.22 18.40
N TYR A 150 -22.52 -12.19 18.60
CA TYR A 150 -21.92 -11.59 19.79
C TYR A 150 -21.71 -10.07 19.62
N PHE A 151 -21.45 -9.64 18.40
CA PHE A 151 -21.23 -8.25 18.04
C PHE A 151 -22.13 -7.87 16.85
N PRO A 152 -23.42 -7.63 17.10
CA PRO A 152 -24.36 -7.21 16.05
C PRO A 152 -23.93 -5.87 15.46
N GLU A 153 -24.32 -5.62 14.21
CA GLU A 153 -24.15 -4.29 13.62
C GLU A 153 -24.99 -3.27 14.39
N LEU A 154 -24.38 -2.17 14.74
CA LEU A 154 -25.10 -1.07 15.39
C LEU A 154 -26.05 -0.42 14.38
N PRO A 155 -27.24 0.07 14.83
CA PRO A 155 -28.05 0.94 14.03
C PRO A 155 -27.24 2.15 13.54
N MET A 156 -27.50 2.60 12.31
CA MET A 156 -26.67 3.62 11.65
C MET A 156 -26.58 4.93 12.46
N ASN A 157 -27.68 5.36 13.07
CA ASN A 157 -27.69 6.55 13.93
C ASN A 157 -26.79 6.40 15.16
N VAL A 158 -26.76 5.24 15.79
CA VAL A 158 -25.88 4.95 16.96
C VAL A 158 -24.41 4.89 16.54
N ASP A 159 -24.12 4.28 15.39
CA ASP A 159 -22.75 4.25 14.84
C ASP A 159 -22.24 5.67 14.52
N GLU A 160 -23.10 6.53 13.96
CA GLU A 160 -22.75 7.93 13.66
C GLU A 160 -22.49 8.75 14.93
N GLU A 161 -23.29 8.59 15.98
CA GLU A 161 -23.11 9.27 17.27
C GLU A 161 -21.79 8.83 17.95
N ILE A 162 -21.52 7.52 17.95
CA ILE A 162 -20.26 7.00 18.51
C ILE A 162 -19.06 7.54 17.72
N ARG A 163 -19.12 7.54 16.38
CA ARG A 163 -18.03 8.09 15.55
C ARG A 163 -17.84 9.59 15.76
N ALA A 164 -18.90 10.33 15.98
CA ALA A 164 -18.83 11.77 16.27
C ALA A 164 -18.15 12.06 17.61
N SER A 165 -18.29 11.18 18.61
CA SER A 165 -17.68 11.32 19.92
C SER A 165 -16.15 11.15 19.92
N TYR A 166 -15.55 10.56 18.87
CA TYR A 166 -14.11 10.37 18.73
C TYR A 166 -13.41 11.45 17.89
N LYS A 167 -14.11 12.51 17.52
CA LYS A 167 -13.56 13.69 16.83
C LYS A 167 -13.21 14.76 17.83
#